data_38995ef8754d8788b9d43d80e3c12b06
#
_entry.id   38995ef8754d8788b9d43d80e3c12b06
#
_cell.length_a   1.000
_cell.length_b   1.000
_cell.length_c   1.000
_cell.angle_alpha   90.00
_cell.angle_beta   90.00
_cell.angle_gamma   90.00
#
_symmetry.space_group_name_H-M   'P 1'
#
loop_
_entity.id
_entity.type
_entity.pdbx_description
1 polymer ?
#
loop_
_entity_poly.entity_id
_entity_poly.type
_entity_poly.pdbx_seq_one_letter_code
_entity_poly.pdbx_strand_id
1 'polypeptide(L)'
;MNPRKTRIASSSPGRLRIRDLALRDRDRIAQLEAQLHQIDGIREIEANASAGSVVIRYDGDRIEAVELERRVDALVDAVLAAPRSPGRRSLRRHANRIAKVGMLGSLGASLALAATGNKRWHALSGGVFVACLGVHIGLHRKALLR
;
A
#
# COMPACT_ATOMS: atom_id res chain seq x y z
N MET A 1 32.26 -11.38 1.03
CA MET A 1 31.66 -10.81 2.26
C MET A 1 31.18 -9.41 1.89
N ASN A 2 29.89 -9.25 1.61
CA ASN A 2 29.33 -7.96 1.18
C ASN A 2 29.17 -7.08 2.44
N PRO A 3 29.74 -5.87 2.52
CA PRO A 3 29.55 -5.01 3.67
C PRO A 3 28.07 -4.70 3.77
N ARG A 4 27.43 -5.12 4.87
CA ARG A 4 26.03 -4.77 5.17
C ARG A 4 25.95 -3.25 5.13
N LYS A 5 25.28 -2.72 4.12
CA LYS A 5 24.93 -1.30 4.09
C LYS A 5 24.11 -1.00 5.32
N THR A 6 24.68 -0.32 6.28
CA THR A 6 23.99 0.11 7.49
C THR A 6 22.80 0.98 7.05
N ARG A 7 21.58 0.48 7.23
CA ARG A 7 20.35 1.21 6.87
C ARG A 7 20.01 2.29 7.89
N ILE A 8 20.73 2.29 9.01
CA ILE A 8 20.63 3.31 10.05
C ILE A 8 21.23 4.59 9.50
N ALA A 9 20.36 5.57 9.24
CA ALA A 9 20.74 6.88 8.71
C ALA A 9 21.22 7.84 9.81
N SER A 10 20.69 7.69 11.01
CA SER A 10 21.14 8.39 12.20
C SER A 10 20.64 7.68 13.45
N SER A 11 21.48 7.70 14.49
CA SER A 11 21.15 7.22 15.83
C SER A 11 21.56 8.29 16.83
N SER A 12 20.68 8.61 17.76
CA SER A 12 20.89 9.52 18.87
C SER A 12 20.07 9.03 20.07
N PRO A 13 20.42 9.42 21.30
CA PRO A 13 19.67 9.01 22.47
C PRO A 13 18.16 9.29 22.31
N GLY A 14 17.33 8.25 22.45
CA GLY A 14 15.89 8.32 22.31
C GLY A 14 15.36 8.42 20.87
N ARG A 15 16.24 8.42 19.83
CA ARG A 15 15.79 8.57 18.44
C ARG A 15 16.67 7.78 17.46
N LEU A 16 16.06 6.89 16.71
CA LEU A 16 16.68 6.11 15.64
C LEU A 16 16.01 6.43 14.30
N ARG A 17 16.78 6.67 13.26
CA ARG A 17 16.27 6.86 11.89
C ARG A 17 16.85 5.82 10.96
N ILE A 18 15.99 5.09 10.29
CA ILE A 18 16.34 4.19 9.20
C ILE A 18 15.95 4.77 7.85
N ARG A 19 16.70 4.40 6.81
CA ARG A 19 16.41 4.81 5.44
C ARG A 19 16.78 3.70 4.46
N ASP A 20 15.79 3.31 3.63
CA ASP A 20 15.99 2.37 2.54
C ASP A 20 15.02 2.70 1.40
N LEU A 21 15.48 2.57 0.15
CA LEU A 21 14.64 2.81 -1.02
C LEU A 21 13.43 1.85 -1.09
N ALA A 22 13.59 0.64 -0.58
CA ALA A 22 12.52 -0.35 -0.55
C ALA A 22 11.39 0.03 0.44
N LEU A 23 11.66 0.92 1.41
CA LEU A 23 10.66 1.50 2.32
C LEU A 23 9.82 2.62 1.67
N ARG A 24 10.01 2.92 0.38
CA ARG A 24 9.04 3.72 -0.40
C ARG A 24 7.77 2.94 -0.70
N ASP A 25 7.79 1.63 -0.54
CA ASP A 25 6.61 0.77 -0.61
C ASP A 25 5.81 0.90 0.69
N ARG A 26 4.58 1.41 0.58
CA ARG A 26 3.70 1.63 1.74
C ARG A 26 3.25 0.35 2.43
N ASP A 27 3.16 -0.75 1.70
CA ASP A 27 2.78 -2.02 2.29
C ASP A 27 3.91 -2.57 3.16
N ARG A 28 5.18 -2.37 2.73
CA ARG A 28 6.36 -2.70 3.53
C ARG A 28 6.50 -1.82 4.76
N ILE A 29 6.25 -0.52 4.63
CA ILE A 29 6.23 0.38 5.80
C ILE A 29 5.17 -0.08 6.79
N ALA A 30 3.95 -0.37 6.36
CA ALA A 30 2.88 -0.81 7.25
C ALA A 30 3.21 -2.13 7.97
N GLN A 31 3.88 -3.07 7.28
CA GLN A 31 4.37 -4.30 7.90
C GLN A 31 5.46 -4.02 8.95
N LEU A 32 6.40 -3.14 8.61
CA LEU A 32 7.47 -2.75 9.53
C LEU A 32 6.92 -2.04 10.76
N GLU A 33 6.01 -1.08 10.59
CA GLU A 33 5.34 -0.38 11.70
C GLU A 33 4.63 -1.35 12.63
N ALA A 34 3.87 -2.32 12.08
CA ALA A 34 3.16 -3.32 12.86
C ALA A 34 4.10 -4.18 13.73
N GLN A 35 5.29 -4.49 13.23
CA GLN A 35 6.29 -5.26 13.97
C GLN A 35 7.05 -4.39 14.98
N LEU A 36 7.36 -3.14 14.64
CA LEU A 36 8.01 -2.20 15.54
C LEU A 36 7.15 -1.89 16.77
N HIS A 37 5.83 -1.80 16.61
CA HIS A 37 4.90 -1.62 17.74
C HIS A 37 4.90 -2.77 18.76
N GLN A 38 5.47 -3.93 18.42
CA GLN A 38 5.61 -5.06 19.34
C GLN A 38 6.88 -4.97 20.21
N ILE A 39 7.76 -4.01 19.95
CA ILE A 39 8.98 -3.82 20.73
C ILE A 39 8.66 -2.90 21.92
N ASP A 40 8.84 -3.43 23.13
CA ASP A 40 8.72 -2.61 24.34
C ASP A 40 9.79 -1.52 24.37
N GLY A 41 9.42 -0.34 24.86
CA GLY A 41 10.28 0.83 24.88
C GLY A 41 10.15 1.75 23.67
N ILE A 42 9.48 1.36 22.58
CA ILE A 42 9.17 2.28 21.48
C ILE A 42 7.97 3.16 21.89
N ARG A 43 8.17 4.48 21.80
CA ARG A 43 7.16 5.51 22.14
C ARG A 43 6.39 5.98 20.90
N GLU A 44 7.09 6.17 19.78
CA GLU A 44 6.50 6.77 18.57
C GLU A 44 7.22 6.27 17.32
N ILE A 45 6.46 6.09 16.24
CA ILE A 45 6.98 5.70 14.92
C ILE A 45 6.43 6.68 13.88
N GLU A 46 7.32 7.39 13.20
CA GLU A 46 6.99 8.30 12.11
C GLU A 46 7.52 7.74 10.78
N ALA A 47 6.63 7.27 9.92
CA ALA A 47 7.01 6.74 8.62
C ALA A 47 6.79 7.74 7.49
N ASN A 48 7.79 7.87 6.62
CA ASN A 48 7.73 8.69 5.43
C ASN A 48 8.03 7.85 4.17
N ALA A 49 6.98 7.39 3.50
CA ALA A 49 7.10 6.57 2.30
C ALA A 49 7.75 7.32 1.12
N SER A 50 7.57 8.64 0.99
CA SER A 50 8.18 9.41 -0.10
C SER A 50 9.68 9.49 0.05
N ALA A 51 10.18 9.61 1.28
CA ALA A 51 11.59 9.62 1.60
C ALA A 51 12.19 8.21 1.75
N GLY A 52 11.36 7.16 1.87
CA GLY A 52 11.79 5.80 2.20
C GLY A 52 12.44 5.73 3.56
N SER A 53 11.90 6.44 4.56
CA SER A 53 12.49 6.53 5.89
C SER A 53 11.46 6.32 6.99
N VAL A 54 11.93 5.76 8.12
CA VAL A 54 11.16 5.62 9.35
C VAL A 54 12.00 6.17 10.49
N VAL A 55 11.37 7.01 11.30
CA VAL A 55 11.94 7.55 12.53
C VAL A 55 11.26 6.85 13.71
N ILE A 56 12.05 6.34 14.62
CA ILE A 56 11.61 5.62 15.81
C ILE A 56 12.06 6.42 17.03
N ARG A 57 11.11 6.83 17.87
CA ARG A 57 11.39 7.42 19.17
C ARG A 57 11.23 6.36 20.24
N TYR A 58 12.21 6.21 21.09
CA TYR A 58 12.24 5.15 22.10
C TYR A 58 12.67 5.66 23.46
N ASP A 59 12.35 4.90 24.47
CA ASP A 59 12.75 5.14 25.85
C ASP A 59 14.09 4.46 26.12
N GLY A 60 15.15 5.27 26.32
CA GLY A 60 16.50 4.77 26.60
C GLY A 60 16.62 4.03 27.93
N ASP A 61 15.69 4.25 28.88
CA ASP A 61 15.67 3.54 30.16
C ASP A 61 15.06 2.13 30.04
N ARG A 62 14.29 1.89 28.97
CA ARG A 62 13.63 0.60 28.72
C ARG A 62 14.36 -0.27 27.71
N ILE A 63 15.00 0.32 26.73
CA ILE A 63 15.74 -0.41 25.68
C ILE A 63 17.03 0.31 25.33
N GLU A 64 18.12 -0.43 25.37
CA GLU A 64 19.42 0.08 24.99
C GLU A 64 19.51 0.34 23.47
N ALA A 65 20.15 1.45 23.06
CA ALA A 65 20.24 1.85 21.66
C ALA A 65 20.81 0.75 20.76
N VAL A 66 21.87 0.09 21.18
CA VAL A 66 22.52 -0.99 20.41
C VAL A 66 21.59 -2.18 20.20
N GLU A 67 20.84 -2.56 21.22
CA GLU A 67 19.87 -3.65 21.12
C GLU A 67 18.68 -3.28 20.20
N LEU A 68 18.20 -2.04 20.31
CA LEU A 68 17.15 -1.55 19.41
C LEU A 68 17.63 -1.55 17.96
N GLU A 69 18.82 -1.04 17.68
CA GLU A 69 19.41 -1.01 16.34
C GLU A 69 19.52 -2.42 15.75
N ARG A 70 19.99 -3.38 16.53
CA ARG A 70 20.08 -4.77 16.11
C ARG A 70 18.72 -5.39 15.78
N ARG A 71 17.69 -5.13 16.61
CA ARG A 71 16.32 -5.62 16.39
C ARG A 71 15.70 -4.98 15.17
N VAL A 72 15.83 -3.67 15.02
CA VAL A 72 15.30 -2.92 13.88
C VAL A 72 15.93 -3.38 12.57
N ASP A 73 17.26 -3.58 12.54
CA ASP A 73 17.95 -4.05 11.32
C ASP A 73 17.46 -5.44 10.92
N ALA A 74 17.31 -6.35 11.88
CA ALA A 74 16.77 -7.70 11.65
C ALA A 74 15.31 -7.67 11.14
N LEU A 75 14.46 -6.78 11.69
CA LEU A 75 13.08 -6.62 11.25
C LEU A 75 13.00 -6.05 9.83
N VAL A 76 13.82 -5.05 9.52
CA VAL A 76 13.90 -4.49 8.17
C VAL A 76 14.34 -5.57 7.18
N ASP A 77 15.36 -6.37 7.50
CA ASP A 77 15.78 -7.48 6.67
C ASP A 77 14.67 -8.50 6.44
N ALA A 78 13.94 -8.88 7.47
CA ALA A 78 12.80 -9.80 7.36
C ALA A 78 11.69 -9.25 6.46
N VAL A 79 11.30 -7.98 6.65
CA VAL A 79 10.28 -7.32 5.83
C VAL A 79 10.72 -7.18 4.38
N LEU A 80 12.00 -6.93 4.12
CA LEU A 80 12.53 -6.80 2.76
C LEU A 80 12.72 -8.14 2.06
N ALA A 81 13.04 -9.20 2.80
CA ALA A 81 13.14 -10.57 2.30
C ALA A 81 11.77 -11.20 2.02
N ALA A 82 10.72 -10.73 2.70
CA ALA A 82 9.37 -11.25 2.49
C ALA A 82 8.92 -11.03 1.04
N PRO A 83 8.30 -12.06 0.39
CA PRO A 83 7.74 -11.89 -0.94
C PRO A 83 6.71 -10.75 -0.92
N ARG A 84 6.75 -9.90 -1.97
CA ARG A 84 5.77 -8.81 -2.08
C ARG A 84 4.38 -9.41 -2.11
N SER A 85 3.62 -9.20 -1.06
CA SER A 85 2.19 -9.49 -1.09
C SER A 85 1.59 -8.68 -2.24
N PRO A 86 0.73 -9.27 -3.11
CA PRO A 86 -0.04 -8.49 -4.06
C PRO A 86 -0.91 -7.54 -3.26
N GLY A 87 -0.38 -6.35 -2.97
CA GLY A 87 -0.97 -5.40 -2.03
C GLY A 87 -2.39 -5.05 -2.45
N ARG A 88 -3.26 -4.73 -1.50
CA ARG A 88 -4.62 -4.19 -1.72
C ARG A 88 -4.68 -3.13 -2.82
N ARG A 89 -3.58 -2.41 -3.06
CA ARG A 89 -3.43 -1.44 -4.14
C ARG A 89 -3.35 -2.07 -5.52
N SER A 90 -2.67 -3.20 -5.67
CA SER A 90 -2.60 -3.95 -6.94
C SER A 90 -3.98 -4.47 -7.32
N LEU A 91 -4.70 -5.09 -6.38
CA LEU A 91 -6.08 -5.54 -6.57
C LEU A 91 -7.02 -4.37 -6.89
N ARG A 92 -6.91 -3.25 -6.17
CA ARG A 92 -7.71 -2.04 -6.47
C ARG A 92 -7.40 -1.43 -7.83
N ARG A 93 -6.14 -1.38 -8.25
CA ARG A 93 -5.76 -0.91 -9.60
C ARG A 93 -6.29 -1.84 -10.67
N HIS A 94 -6.20 -3.16 -10.47
CA HIS A 94 -6.74 -4.15 -11.40
C HIS A 94 -8.26 -4.04 -11.49
N ALA A 95 -8.97 -4.02 -10.36
CA ALA A 95 -10.41 -3.83 -10.32
C ALA A 95 -10.86 -2.53 -10.99
N ASN A 96 -10.14 -1.43 -10.72
CA ASN A 96 -10.45 -0.13 -11.35
C ASN A 96 -10.19 -0.13 -12.87
N ARG A 97 -9.13 -0.82 -13.33
CA ARG A 97 -8.85 -0.98 -14.77
C ARG A 97 -9.92 -1.82 -15.45
N ILE A 98 -10.30 -2.95 -14.85
CA ILE A 98 -11.35 -3.83 -15.35
C ILE A 98 -12.69 -3.07 -15.39
N ALA A 99 -13.04 -2.34 -14.34
CA ALA A 99 -14.26 -1.55 -14.30
C ALA A 99 -14.29 -0.49 -15.40
N LYS A 100 -13.19 0.23 -15.65
CA LYS A 100 -13.11 1.24 -16.72
C LYS A 100 -13.25 0.61 -18.12
N VAL A 101 -12.53 -0.46 -18.38
CA VAL A 101 -12.60 -1.17 -19.66
C VAL A 101 -13.99 -1.77 -19.87
N GLY A 102 -14.56 -2.37 -18.82
CA GLY A 102 -15.93 -2.91 -18.84
C GLY A 102 -16.98 -1.84 -19.11
N MET A 103 -16.87 -0.67 -18.48
CA MET A 103 -17.77 0.47 -18.74
C MET A 103 -17.70 0.95 -20.20
N LEU A 104 -16.49 1.18 -20.73
CA LEU A 104 -16.33 1.66 -22.09
C LEU A 104 -16.79 0.61 -23.12
N GLY A 105 -16.41 -0.65 -22.92
CA GLY A 105 -16.81 -1.75 -23.79
C GLY A 105 -18.33 -1.98 -23.78
N SER A 106 -18.96 -2.02 -22.61
CA SER A 106 -20.40 -2.22 -22.48
C SER A 106 -21.20 -1.03 -23.03
N LEU A 107 -20.70 0.20 -22.87
CA LEU A 107 -21.32 1.39 -23.44
C LEU A 107 -21.27 1.33 -24.97
N GLY A 108 -20.11 1.03 -25.56
CA GLY A 108 -19.96 0.89 -27.01
C GLY A 108 -20.85 -0.22 -27.58
N ALA A 109 -20.88 -1.39 -26.95
CA ALA A 109 -21.77 -2.50 -27.32
C ALA A 109 -23.26 -2.10 -27.19
N SER A 110 -23.63 -1.42 -26.13
CA SER A 110 -24.99 -0.95 -25.89
C SER A 110 -25.47 0.01 -27.00
N LEU A 111 -24.61 0.96 -27.41
CA LEU A 111 -24.90 1.91 -28.48
C LEU A 111 -25.08 1.18 -29.84
N ALA A 112 -24.16 0.24 -30.17
CA ALA A 112 -24.26 -0.54 -31.38
C ALA A 112 -25.53 -1.39 -31.43
N LEU A 113 -25.91 -2.01 -30.30
CA LEU A 113 -27.12 -2.84 -30.22
C LEU A 113 -28.39 -1.99 -30.22
N ALA A 114 -28.35 -0.76 -29.71
CA ALA A 114 -29.47 0.16 -29.87
C ALA A 114 -29.71 0.54 -31.32
N ALA A 115 -28.63 0.77 -32.08
CA ALA A 115 -28.72 1.05 -33.53
C ALA A 115 -29.28 -0.10 -34.35
N THR A 116 -29.07 -1.33 -33.91
CA THR A 116 -29.59 -2.55 -34.58
C THR A 116 -30.99 -3.00 -34.11
N GLY A 117 -31.59 -2.27 -33.14
CA GLY A 117 -32.92 -2.55 -32.61
C GLY A 117 -33.02 -3.78 -31.70
N ASN A 118 -31.90 -4.37 -31.27
CA ASN A 118 -31.87 -5.59 -30.46
C ASN A 118 -32.07 -5.29 -28.98
N LYS A 119 -33.32 -5.13 -28.54
CA LYS A 119 -33.71 -4.71 -27.20
C LYS A 119 -33.18 -5.60 -26.06
N ARG A 120 -33.13 -6.93 -26.26
CA ARG A 120 -32.69 -7.88 -25.22
C ARG A 120 -31.19 -7.71 -24.90
N TRP A 121 -30.36 -7.68 -25.93
CA TRP A 121 -28.93 -7.50 -25.78
C TRP A 121 -28.54 -6.09 -25.36
N HIS A 122 -29.30 -5.07 -25.74
CA HIS A 122 -29.15 -3.72 -25.26
C HIS A 122 -29.40 -3.64 -23.74
N ALA A 123 -30.46 -4.27 -23.22
CA ALA A 123 -30.75 -4.31 -21.80
C ALA A 123 -29.64 -5.04 -21.01
N LEU A 124 -29.13 -6.14 -21.54
CA LEU A 124 -28.05 -6.92 -20.90
C LEU A 124 -26.74 -6.12 -20.82
N SER A 125 -26.32 -5.50 -21.91
CA SER A 125 -25.11 -4.66 -21.96
C SER A 125 -25.24 -3.40 -21.08
N GLY A 126 -26.43 -2.81 -20.98
CA GLY A 126 -26.75 -1.74 -20.06
C GLY A 126 -26.61 -2.17 -18.58
N GLY A 127 -27.07 -3.38 -18.24
CA GLY A 127 -26.89 -3.96 -16.90
C GLY A 127 -25.40 -4.13 -16.52
N VAL A 128 -24.58 -4.62 -17.45
CA VAL A 128 -23.12 -4.72 -17.23
C VAL A 128 -22.49 -3.35 -17.03
N PHE A 129 -22.90 -2.35 -17.80
CA PHE A 129 -22.43 -0.97 -17.61
C PHE A 129 -22.74 -0.45 -16.20
N VAL A 130 -23.98 -0.59 -15.73
CA VAL A 130 -24.40 -0.18 -14.39
C VAL A 130 -23.62 -0.89 -13.30
N ALA A 131 -23.38 -2.20 -13.44
CA ALA A 131 -22.58 -2.96 -12.48
C ALA A 131 -21.12 -2.45 -12.42
N CYS A 132 -20.50 -2.23 -13.57
CA CYS A 132 -19.13 -1.68 -13.65
C CYS A 132 -19.07 -0.24 -13.07
N LEU A 133 -20.07 0.58 -13.31
CA LEU A 133 -20.20 1.92 -12.76
C LEU A 133 -20.31 1.85 -11.22
N GLY A 134 -21.14 0.97 -10.69
CA GLY A 134 -21.29 0.76 -9.25
C GLY A 134 -19.97 0.39 -8.57
N VAL A 135 -19.20 -0.54 -9.17
CA VAL A 135 -17.86 -0.90 -8.68
C VAL A 135 -16.93 0.32 -8.74
N HIS A 136 -16.94 1.07 -9.83
CA HIS A 136 -16.09 2.26 -9.98
C HIS A 136 -16.39 3.32 -8.91
N ILE A 137 -17.65 3.64 -8.71
CA ILE A 137 -18.11 4.59 -7.67
C ILE A 137 -17.75 4.09 -6.28
N GLY A 138 -17.98 2.80 -5.98
CA GLY A 138 -17.64 2.20 -4.70
C GLY A 138 -16.16 2.27 -4.36
N LEU A 139 -15.28 2.11 -5.35
CA LEU A 139 -13.84 2.27 -5.19
C LEU A 139 -13.41 3.72 -4.93
N HIS A 140 -14.16 4.69 -5.44
CA HIS A 140 -13.85 6.13 -5.36
C HIS A 140 -14.74 6.91 -4.37
N ARG A 141 -15.63 6.24 -3.62
CA ARG A 141 -16.59 6.88 -2.70
C ARG A 141 -15.97 7.92 -1.75
N LYS A 142 -14.74 7.66 -1.26
CA LYS A 142 -14.04 8.59 -0.36
C LYS A 142 -13.56 9.88 -1.04
N ALA A 143 -13.46 9.91 -2.37
CA ALA A 143 -13.09 11.09 -3.13
C ALA A 143 -14.35 11.92 -3.54
N LEU A 144 -15.53 11.25 -3.59
CA LEU A 144 -16.80 11.89 -3.95
C LEU A 144 -17.49 12.53 -2.75
N LEU A 145 -17.14 12.14 -1.51
CA LEU A 145 -17.72 12.63 -0.26
C LEU A 145 -16.84 13.67 0.45
N ARG A 146 -15.82 14.19 -0.21
CA ARG A 146 -14.97 15.32 0.20
C ARG A 146 -15.26 16.51 -0.68
#